data_7700ac8841c7974fc7811590247ef213
#
_entry.id   7700ac8841c7974fc7811590247ef213
#
_cell.length_a   1.000
_cell.length_b   1.000
_cell.length_c   1.000
_cell.angle_alpha   90.00
_cell.angle_beta   90.00
_cell.angle_gamma   90.00
#
_symmetry.space_group_name_H-M   'P 1'
#
loop_
_entity.id
_entity.type
_entity.pdbx_description
1 polymer ?
#
loop_
_entity_poly.entity_id
_entity_poly.type
_entity_poly.pdbx_seq_one_letter_code
_entity_poly.pdbx_strand_id
1 'polypeptide(L)'
;HLSETSYKEGNPYLKGELLYNAELQFVLKSRYIFSLSALFIDRKINEIYEQIGEKQTRYTLKNDGNSKRLALYLEIPFTWGIWNCRNNAELSQSIYQNSDKRVNDFGVVLSSINRFRLSKQLTAMANLRYIRHYKRLYLIQKTDYFGVDIEGDYNCLKDKLNINFGVNDLLNSRGKNQQIFKNGNFEHLSDFNSVSRKFFVSVTFSFSAGLKRASQHYKTHSNREEKERM
;
A
#
# COMPACT_ATOMS: atom_id res chain seq x y z
N HIS A 1 -19.87 -20.36 -5.61
CA HIS A 1 -20.84 -19.59 -6.42
C HIS A 1 -20.81 -18.12 -5.98
N LEU A 2 -20.78 -17.20 -6.95
CA LEU A 2 -20.83 -15.76 -6.69
C LEU A 2 -22.27 -15.24 -6.77
N SER A 3 -23.09 -15.90 -7.57
CA SER A 3 -24.54 -15.70 -7.72
C SER A 3 -25.14 -16.90 -8.44
N GLU A 4 -26.46 -16.95 -8.64
CA GLU A 4 -27.12 -17.99 -9.47
C GLU A 4 -26.65 -17.97 -10.93
N THR A 5 -26.11 -16.83 -11.38
CA THR A 5 -25.67 -16.61 -12.76
C THR A 5 -24.15 -16.48 -12.91
N SER A 6 -23.38 -16.60 -11.82
CA SER A 6 -21.93 -16.49 -11.88
C SER A 6 -21.24 -17.48 -10.93
N TYR A 7 -20.15 -18.09 -11.40
CA TYR A 7 -19.35 -19.03 -10.61
C TYR A 7 -17.86 -18.85 -10.87
N LYS A 8 -17.07 -19.26 -9.89
CA LYS A 8 -15.61 -19.27 -9.97
C LYS A 8 -15.13 -20.67 -10.26
N GLU A 9 -14.28 -20.82 -11.26
CA GLU A 9 -13.67 -22.08 -11.64
C GLU A 9 -12.15 -21.98 -11.54
N GLY A 10 -11.53 -22.97 -10.90
CA GLY A 10 -10.08 -23.12 -10.85
C GLY A 10 -9.51 -23.58 -12.19
N ASN A 11 -8.30 -23.14 -12.53
CA ASN A 11 -7.60 -23.59 -13.72
C ASN A 11 -6.39 -24.46 -13.32
N PRO A 12 -6.43 -25.78 -13.48
CA PRO A 12 -5.32 -26.67 -13.11
C PRO A 12 -4.12 -26.57 -14.05
N TYR A 13 -4.27 -25.91 -15.22
CA TYR A 13 -3.21 -25.72 -16.21
C TYR A 13 -2.42 -24.43 -16.05
N LEU A 14 -2.61 -23.71 -14.93
CA LEU A 14 -1.85 -22.51 -14.67
C LEU A 14 -0.36 -22.83 -14.54
N LYS A 15 0.44 -22.05 -15.25
CA LYS A 15 1.90 -22.04 -15.13
C LYS A 15 2.32 -20.88 -14.22
N GLY A 16 3.43 -21.05 -13.48
CA GLY A 16 3.98 -19.97 -12.68
C GLY A 16 4.35 -18.75 -13.54
N GLU A 17 4.10 -17.54 -13.01
CA GLU A 17 4.64 -16.31 -13.58
C GLU A 17 6.16 -16.27 -13.40
N LEU A 18 6.88 -15.69 -14.36
CA LEU A 18 8.29 -15.37 -14.21
C LEU A 18 8.43 -13.85 -14.07
N LEU A 19 9.02 -13.44 -12.94
CA LEU A 19 9.23 -12.04 -12.62
C LEU A 19 10.72 -11.70 -12.73
N TYR A 20 11.02 -10.65 -13.50
CA TYR A 20 12.34 -10.05 -13.58
C TYR A 20 12.22 -8.61 -13.08
N ASN A 21 12.93 -8.31 -12.00
CA ASN A 21 12.92 -6.97 -11.39
C ASN A 21 14.33 -6.42 -11.31
N ALA A 22 14.50 -5.17 -11.72
CA ALA A 22 15.72 -4.40 -11.52
C ALA A 22 15.36 -3.07 -10.86
N GLU A 23 16.12 -2.68 -9.85
CA GLU A 23 15.93 -1.43 -9.13
C GLU A 23 17.26 -0.73 -8.91
N LEU A 24 17.27 0.58 -9.18
CA LEU A 24 18.37 1.48 -8.86
C LEU A 24 17.85 2.51 -7.86
N GLN A 25 18.44 2.55 -6.67
CA GLN A 25 18.08 3.52 -5.64
C GLN A 25 19.25 4.44 -5.36
N PHE A 26 18.94 5.73 -5.26
CA PHE A 26 19.87 6.78 -4.88
C PHE A 26 19.34 7.53 -3.66
N VAL A 27 20.15 7.66 -2.61
CA VAL A 27 19.81 8.36 -1.38
C VAL A 27 20.70 9.60 -1.24
N LEU A 28 20.09 10.78 -1.33
CA LEU A 28 20.79 12.05 -1.20
C LEU A 28 20.65 12.60 0.21
N LYS A 29 21.78 13.00 0.82
CA LYS A 29 21.87 13.56 2.19
C LYS A 29 21.16 12.68 3.24
N SER A 30 21.20 11.35 3.06
CA SER A 30 20.57 10.35 3.93
C SER A 30 19.07 10.61 4.22
N ARG A 31 18.38 11.30 3.29
CA ARG A 31 17.00 11.75 3.54
C ARG A 31 16.12 11.81 2.28
N TYR A 32 16.65 12.14 1.12
CA TYR A 32 15.90 12.17 -0.13
C TYR A 32 16.13 10.86 -0.88
N ILE A 33 15.07 10.18 -1.29
CA ILE A 33 15.15 8.91 -1.99
C ILE A 33 14.64 9.07 -3.41
N PHE A 34 15.41 8.55 -4.35
CA PHE A 34 15.08 8.45 -5.77
C PHE A 34 15.27 6.99 -6.16
N SER A 35 14.23 6.34 -6.63
CA SER A 35 14.32 4.96 -7.13
C SER A 35 13.78 4.89 -8.55
N LEU A 36 14.51 4.18 -9.41
CA LEU A 36 14.07 3.78 -10.74
C LEU A 36 13.96 2.27 -10.74
N SER A 37 12.78 1.75 -11.06
CA SER A 37 12.53 0.31 -11.10
C SER A 37 11.96 -0.12 -12.45
N ALA A 38 12.40 -1.28 -12.91
CA ALA A 38 11.91 -1.94 -14.11
C ALA A 38 11.45 -3.35 -13.75
N LEU A 39 10.19 -3.66 -14.02
CA LEU A 39 9.57 -4.96 -13.79
C LEU A 39 9.08 -5.55 -15.12
N PHE A 40 9.47 -6.78 -15.39
CA PHE A 40 8.90 -7.59 -16.46
C PHE A 40 8.28 -8.85 -15.87
N ILE A 41 7.03 -9.15 -16.27
CA ILE A 41 6.33 -10.37 -15.88
C ILE A 41 5.99 -11.13 -17.15
N ASP A 42 6.57 -12.32 -17.28
CA ASP A 42 6.23 -13.28 -18.33
C ASP A 42 5.15 -14.24 -17.86
N ARG A 43 4.32 -14.73 -18.77
CA ARG A 43 3.20 -15.65 -18.50
C ARG A 43 2.27 -15.11 -17.40
N LYS A 44 1.97 -13.81 -17.49
CA LYS A 44 1.15 -13.13 -16.50
C LYS A 44 -0.19 -13.82 -16.30
N ILE A 45 -0.53 -14.10 -15.03
CA ILE A 45 -1.83 -14.64 -14.64
C ILE A 45 -2.82 -13.49 -14.55
N ASN A 46 -3.86 -13.56 -15.36
CA ASN A 46 -4.95 -12.59 -15.39
C ASN A 46 -6.25 -13.24 -14.92
N GLU A 47 -7.05 -12.46 -14.24
CA GLU A 47 -8.45 -12.78 -13.94
C GLU A 47 -9.29 -12.51 -15.18
N ILE A 48 -10.03 -13.50 -15.62
CA ILE A 48 -10.82 -13.45 -16.86
C ILE A 48 -12.27 -13.78 -16.53
N TYR A 49 -13.17 -12.93 -17.04
CA TYR A 49 -14.60 -13.17 -17.05
C TYR A 49 -14.98 -13.64 -18.44
N GLU A 50 -15.64 -14.79 -18.53
CA GLU A 50 -16.12 -15.37 -19.77
C GLU A 50 -17.61 -15.63 -19.66
N GLN A 51 -18.37 -15.24 -20.67
CA GLN A 51 -19.77 -15.57 -20.77
C GLN A 51 -19.90 -17.02 -21.29
N ILE A 52 -20.65 -17.85 -20.55
CA ILE A 52 -20.95 -19.22 -20.94
C ILE A 52 -22.46 -19.31 -21.18
N GLY A 53 -22.86 -19.50 -22.46
CA GLY A 53 -24.25 -19.45 -22.81
C GLY A 53 -24.86 -18.06 -22.66
N GLU A 54 -26.21 -18.00 -22.56
CA GLU A 54 -26.92 -16.71 -22.57
C GLU A 54 -26.93 -15.97 -21.20
N LYS A 55 -26.80 -16.71 -20.09
CA LYS A 55 -27.03 -16.15 -18.72
C LYS A 55 -25.95 -16.45 -17.69
N GLN A 56 -24.92 -17.22 -18.04
CA GLN A 56 -23.91 -17.62 -17.07
C GLN A 56 -22.57 -16.96 -17.34
N THR A 57 -21.93 -16.48 -16.29
CA THR A 57 -20.59 -15.90 -16.31
C THR A 57 -19.65 -16.79 -15.52
N ARG A 58 -18.56 -17.21 -16.13
CA ARG A 58 -17.46 -17.91 -15.49
C ARG A 58 -16.34 -16.92 -15.17
N TYR A 59 -15.88 -16.97 -13.94
CA TYR A 59 -14.66 -16.30 -13.50
C TYR A 59 -13.54 -17.33 -13.35
N THR A 60 -12.42 -17.12 -14.02
CA THR A 60 -11.26 -18.02 -13.97
C THR A 60 -9.93 -17.27 -14.03
N LEU A 61 -8.85 -17.97 -13.73
CA LEU A 61 -7.48 -17.47 -13.88
C LEU A 61 -6.85 -18.09 -15.14
N LYS A 62 -6.10 -17.30 -15.91
CA LYS A 62 -5.41 -17.76 -17.10
C LYS A 62 -4.05 -17.07 -17.24
N ASN A 63 -3.02 -17.85 -17.64
CA ASN A 63 -1.79 -17.24 -18.12
C ASN A 63 -2.07 -16.62 -19.48
N ASP A 64 -2.10 -15.31 -19.55
CA ASP A 64 -2.41 -14.60 -20.78
C ASP A 64 -1.59 -13.31 -20.90
N GLY A 65 -0.55 -13.43 -21.73
CA GLY A 65 0.31 -12.32 -22.06
C GLY A 65 1.46 -12.04 -21.07
N ASN A 66 1.97 -10.85 -21.17
CA ASN A 66 3.05 -10.33 -20.35
C ASN A 66 2.76 -8.88 -19.90
N SER A 67 3.56 -8.40 -18.95
CA SER A 67 3.54 -6.99 -18.57
C SER A 67 4.93 -6.45 -18.34
N LYS A 68 5.12 -5.18 -18.72
CA LYS A 68 6.34 -4.40 -18.47
C LYS A 68 5.95 -3.16 -17.70
N ARG A 69 6.71 -2.79 -16.70
CA ARG A 69 6.52 -1.56 -15.93
C ARG A 69 7.85 -0.89 -15.70
N LEU A 70 7.92 0.39 -15.98
CA LEU A 70 8.99 1.29 -15.56
C LEU A 70 8.38 2.27 -14.55
N ALA A 71 9.00 2.43 -13.39
CA ALA A 71 8.51 3.34 -12.37
C ALA A 71 9.64 4.19 -11.78
N LEU A 72 9.34 5.47 -11.59
CA LEU A 72 10.15 6.42 -10.85
C LEU A 72 9.46 6.69 -9.51
N TYR A 73 10.17 6.47 -8.41
CA TYR A 73 9.73 6.79 -7.06
C TYR A 73 10.59 7.90 -6.48
N LEU A 74 9.94 8.85 -5.82
CA LEU A 74 10.55 9.98 -5.14
C LEU A 74 10.03 10.05 -3.72
N GLU A 75 10.92 10.23 -2.74
CA GLU A 75 10.56 10.56 -1.37
C GLU A 75 11.29 11.85 -0.95
N ILE A 76 10.50 12.85 -0.56
CA ILE A 76 11.00 14.19 -0.22
C ILE A 76 10.44 14.59 1.15
N PRO A 77 11.18 14.33 2.24
CA PRO A 77 10.83 14.81 3.55
C PRO A 77 11.17 16.30 3.70
N PHE A 78 10.34 17.00 4.47
CA PHE A 78 10.50 18.42 4.75
C PHE A 78 10.17 18.69 6.22
N THR A 79 10.91 19.60 6.86
CA THR A 79 10.68 20.01 8.25
C THR A 79 10.80 21.55 8.34
N TRP A 80 9.76 22.18 8.89
CA TRP A 80 9.74 23.62 9.13
C TRP A 80 8.98 23.92 10.43
N GLY A 81 9.70 24.38 11.44
CA GLY A 81 9.13 24.65 12.75
C GLY A 81 8.43 23.43 13.35
N ILE A 82 7.15 23.57 13.63
CA ILE A 82 6.30 22.50 14.17
C ILE A 82 5.86 21.45 13.13
N TRP A 83 6.03 21.77 11.86
CA TRP A 83 5.56 20.95 10.74
C TRP A 83 6.67 20.03 10.23
N ASN A 84 6.36 18.76 10.18
CA ASN A 84 7.19 17.72 9.57
C ASN A 84 6.34 17.00 8.54
N CYS A 85 6.77 16.96 7.30
CA CYS A 85 6.06 16.22 6.27
C CYS A 85 6.98 15.26 5.51
N ARG A 86 6.39 14.20 4.98
CA ARG A 86 7.00 13.26 4.06
C ARG A 86 6.13 13.15 2.84
N ASN A 87 6.66 13.59 1.70
CA ASN A 87 5.98 13.54 0.43
C ASN A 87 6.56 12.43 -0.42
N ASN A 88 5.69 11.58 -0.97
CA ASN A 88 6.06 10.51 -1.88
C ASN A 88 5.32 10.68 -3.19
N ALA A 89 6.03 10.48 -4.28
CA ALA A 89 5.47 10.45 -5.62
C ALA A 89 5.97 9.21 -6.36
N GLU A 90 5.07 8.49 -7.00
CA GLU A 90 5.40 7.42 -7.92
C GLU A 90 4.75 7.71 -9.27
N LEU A 91 5.57 7.75 -10.30
CA LEU A 91 5.16 7.84 -11.69
C LEU A 91 5.54 6.54 -12.37
N SER A 92 4.62 5.93 -13.11
CA SER A 92 4.91 4.66 -13.77
C SER A 92 4.30 4.58 -15.16
N GLN A 93 5.03 3.93 -16.06
CA GLN A 93 4.54 3.52 -17.37
C GLN A 93 4.44 2.01 -17.40
N SER A 94 3.24 1.52 -17.62
CA SER A 94 2.96 0.08 -17.72
C SER A 94 2.47 -0.28 -19.13
N ILE A 95 2.93 -1.42 -19.61
CA ILE A 95 2.49 -2.02 -20.87
C ILE A 95 2.03 -3.43 -20.55
N TYR A 96 0.77 -3.72 -20.87
CA TYR A 96 0.18 -5.04 -20.78
C TYR A 96 -0.09 -5.54 -22.18
N GLN A 97 0.34 -6.74 -22.52
CA GLN A 97 0.22 -7.28 -23.88
C GLN A 97 -0.08 -8.77 -23.87
N ASN A 98 -1.01 -9.18 -24.71
CA ASN A 98 -1.23 -10.57 -25.10
C ASN A 98 -1.21 -10.69 -26.64
N SER A 99 -1.70 -11.83 -27.20
CA SER A 99 -1.79 -12.06 -28.66
C SER A 99 -2.68 -11.03 -29.35
N ASP A 100 -3.74 -10.58 -28.68
CA ASP A 100 -4.85 -9.89 -29.32
C ASP A 100 -4.82 -8.38 -29.06
N LYS A 101 -4.22 -7.96 -27.96
CA LYS A 101 -4.23 -6.55 -27.62
C LYS A 101 -3.03 -6.09 -26.78
N ARG A 102 -2.75 -4.79 -26.91
CA ARG A 102 -1.77 -4.07 -26.10
C ARG A 102 -2.44 -2.89 -25.40
N VAL A 103 -2.22 -2.77 -24.11
CA VAL A 103 -2.73 -1.68 -23.27
C VAL A 103 -1.56 -0.95 -22.63
N ASN A 104 -1.51 0.36 -22.86
CA ASN A 104 -0.56 1.26 -22.20
C ASN A 104 -1.28 1.99 -21.07
N ASP A 105 -0.63 2.10 -19.93
CA ASP A 105 -1.15 2.80 -18.76
C ASP A 105 -0.07 3.65 -18.11
N PHE A 106 -0.42 4.89 -17.80
CA PHE A 106 0.43 5.81 -17.06
C PHE A 106 -0.11 5.94 -15.64
N GLY A 107 0.63 5.44 -14.67
CA GLY A 107 0.27 5.45 -13.26
C GLY A 107 0.81 6.67 -12.54
N VAL A 108 0.01 7.23 -11.64
CA VAL A 108 0.40 8.29 -10.71
C VAL A 108 -0.09 7.94 -9.32
N VAL A 109 0.82 7.88 -8.35
CA VAL A 109 0.52 7.76 -6.93
C VAL A 109 1.23 8.89 -6.20
N LEU A 110 0.46 9.72 -5.50
CA LEU A 110 0.99 10.78 -4.66
C LEU A 110 0.55 10.53 -3.22
N SER A 111 1.44 10.75 -2.27
CA SER A 111 1.08 10.74 -0.86
C SER A 111 1.86 11.78 -0.07
N SER A 112 1.21 12.35 0.93
CA SER A 112 1.81 13.33 1.83
C SER A 112 1.36 13.01 3.26
N ILE A 113 2.32 12.73 4.13
CA ILE A 113 2.11 12.53 5.56
C ILE A 113 2.57 13.79 6.26
N ASN A 114 1.64 14.53 6.85
CA ASN A 114 1.88 15.79 7.51
C ASN A 114 1.70 15.61 9.02
N ARG A 115 2.70 15.99 9.78
CA ARG A 115 2.70 15.95 11.24
C ARG A 115 2.98 17.34 11.80
N PHE A 116 2.10 17.82 12.67
CA PHE A 116 2.18 19.12 13.33
C PHE A 116 2.33 18.89 14.84
N ARG A 117 3.50 19.18 15.40
CA ARG A 117 3.71 19.11 16.85
C ARG A 117 3.22 20.40 17.49
N LEU A 118 1.93 20.44 17.86
CA LEU A 118 1.26 21.62 18.41
C LEU A 118 1.73 21.94 19.84
N SER A 119 2.07 20.90 20.61
CA SER A 119 2.67 21.03 21.95
C SER A 119 3.56 19.81 22.27
N LYS A 120 4.10 19.75 23.49
CA LYS A 120 4.82 18.55 23.96
C LYS A 120 3.90 17.33 24.07
N GLN A 121 2.61 17.55 24.23
CA GLN A 121 1.59 16.53 24.48
C GLN A 121 0.70 16.26 23.27
N LEU A 122 0.53 17.24 22.38
CA LEU A 122 -0.43 17.17 21.28
C LEU A 122 0.26 17.22 19.91
N THR A 123 0.03 16.19 19.13
CA THR A 123 0.42 16.09 17.73
C THR A 123 -0.83 15.95 16.87
N ALA A 124 -0.96 16.76 15.82
CA ALA A 124 -1.97 16.58 14.78
C ALA A 124 -1.31 15.98 13.53
N MET A 125 -2.04 15.13 12.82
CA MET A 125 -1.57 14.48 11.59
C MET A 125 -2.64 14.61 10.51
N ALA A 126 -2.17 14.82 9.28
CA ALA A 126 -3.01 14.79 8.08
C ALA A 126 -2.31 13.94 7.01
N ASN A 127 -2.98 12.87 6.57
CA ASN A 127 -2.51 11.99 5.54
C ASN A 127 -3.32 12.22 4.27
N LEU A 128 -2.64 12.56 3.19
CA LEU A 128 -3.22 12.80 1.87
C LEU A 128 -2.73 11.72 0.92
N ARG A 129 -3.63 11.17 0.11
CA ARG A 129 -3.25 10.18 -0.89
C ARG A 129 -4.08 10.33 -2.15
N TYR A 130 -3.40 10.39 -3.29
CA TYR A 130 -3.99 10.38 -4.62
C TYR A 130 -3.48 9.19 -5.40
N ILE A 131 -4.38 8.47 -6.06
CA ILE A 131 -4.07 7.40 -7.00
C ILE A 131 -4.89 7.64 -8.26
N ARG A 132 -4.21 7.81 -9.38
CA ARG A 132 -4.87 7.90 -10.67
C ARG A 132 -5.51 6.57 -11.03
N HIS A 133 -6.65 6.59 -11.71
CA HIS A 133 -7.24 5.43 -12.35
C HIS A 133 -6.23 4.68 -13.24
N TYR A 134 -6.43 3.40 -13.45
CA TYR A 134 -5.50 2.56 -14.22
C TYR A 134 -6.22 1.61 -15.18
N LYS A 135 -5.48 1.15 -16.19
CA LYS A 135 -5.96 0.20 -17.21
C LYS A 135 -5.03 -1.01 -17.27
N ARG A 136 -5.63 -2.17 -17.38
CA ARG A 136 -4.94 -3.46 -17.63
C ARG A 136 -5.63 -4.16 -18.78
N LEU A 137 -5.16 -5.36 -19.16
CA LEU A 137 -5.74 -6.12 -20.29
C LEU A 137 -7.25 -6.31 -20.14
N TYR A 138 -7.71 -6.69 -18.97
CA TYR A 138 -9.10 -7.08 -18.71
C TYR A 138 -9.79 -6.21 -17.66
N LEU A 139 -9.10 -5.26 -17.05
CA LEU A 139 -9.63 -4.42 -15.99
C LEU A 139 -9.33 -2.95 -16.26
N ILE A 140 -10.35 -2.14 -16.24
CA ILE A 140 -10.27 -0.68 -16.29
C ILE A 140 -10.83 -0.13 -15.00
N GLN A 141 -9.98 0.44 -14.18
CA GLN A 141 -10.38 1.26 -13.04
C GLN A 141 -10.73 2.64 -13.57
N LYS A 142 -11.96 3.10 -13.39
CA LYS A 142 -12.42 4.40 -13.93
C LYS A 142 -12.28 5.55 -12.94
N THR A 143 -12.25 5.25 -11.64
CA THR A 143 -12.29 6.24 -10.59
C THR A 143 -10.88 6.54 -10.09
N ASP A 144 -10.51 7.80 -10.07
CA ASP A 144 -9.37 8.27 -9.30
C ASP A 144 -9.70 8.17 -7.81
N TYR A 145 -8.69 7.89 -7.02
CA TYR A 145 -8.80 7.87 -5.59
C TYR A 145 -8.11 9.09 -4.98
N PHE A 146 -8.84 9.85 -4.17
CA PHE A 146 -8.27 10.92 -3.36
C PHE A 146 -8.73 10.78 -1.91
N GLY A 147 -7.86 10.32 -1.02
CA GLY A 147 -8.13 10.10 0.39
C GLY A 147 -7.49 11.14 1.29
N VAL A 148 -8.23 11.51 2.35
CA VAL A 148 -7.77 12.40 3.42
C VAL A 148 -8.10 11.75 4.76
N ASP A 149 -7.06 11.53 5.59
CA ASP A 149 -7.21 11.10 6.98
C ASP A 149 -6.69 12.22 7.89
N ILE A 150 -7.40 12.48 8.99
CA ILE A 150 -6.98 13.47 10.00
C ILE A 150 -6.98 12.77 11.36
N GLU A 151 -5.89 12.93 12.10
CA GLU A 151 -5.69 12.29 13.39
C GLU A 151 -5.12 13.29 14.41
N GLY A 152 -5.50 13.14 15.66
CA GLY A 152 -4.91 13.78 16.81
C GLY A 152 -4.36 12.75 17.78
N ASP A 153 -3.15 12.97 18.25
CA ASP A 153 -2.49 12.14 19.25
C ASP A 153 -2.18 13.00 20.48
N TYR A 154 -2.78 12.67 21.62
CA TYR A 154 -2.60 13.40 22.86
C TYR A 154 -2.03 12.51 23.95
N ASN A 155 -0.82 12.87 24.42
CA ASN A 155 -0.11 12.19 25.48
C ASN A 155 -0.22 12.97 26.79
N CYS A 156 -0.71 12.34 27.86
CA CYS A 156 -0.83 12.95 29.18
C CYS A 156 -0.40 11.99 30.30
N LEU A 157 -0.49 12.43 31.54
CA LEU A 157 -0.05 11.67 32.71
C LEU A 157 1.40 11.18 32.63
N LYS A 158 2.33 12.04 32.15
CA LYS A 158 3.75 11.71 31.96
C LYS A 158 3.90 10.50 30.99
N ASP A 159 3.22 10.56 29.85
CA ASP A 159 3.19 9.56 28.78
C ASP A 159 2.59 8.19 29.17
N LYS A 160 1.89 8.14 30.32
CA LYS A 160 1.17 6.93 30.71
C LYS A 160 -0.19 6.78 30.05
N LEU A 161 -0.80 7.88 29.65
CA LEU A 161 -2.08 7.88 28.94
C LEU A 161 -1.91 8.51 27.56
N ASN A 162 -2.20 7.74 26.53
CA ASN A 162 -2.28 8.20 25.14
C ASN A 162 -3.73 8.13 24.66
N ILE A 163 -4.21 9.23 24.09
CA ILE A 163 -5.51 9.32 23.44
C ILE A 163 -5.27 9.64 21.97
N ASN A 164 -5.63 8.69 21.10
CA ASN A 164 -5.61 8.86 19.67
C ASN A 164 -7.03 8.97 19.14
N PHE A 165 -7.32 9.99 18.35
CA PHE A 165 -8.66 10.24 17.80
C PHE A 165 -8.55 10.79 16.38
N GLY A 166 -9.60 10.59 15.59
CA GLY A 166 -9.54 11.09 14.23
C GLY A 166 -10.68 10.65 13.34
N VAL A 167 -10.48 10.92 12.06
CA VAL A 167 -11.36 10.50 10.99
C VAL A 167 -10.53 9.91 9.84
N ASN A 168 -10.87 8.70 9.45
CA ASN A 168 -10.37 8.08 8.25
C ASN A 168 -11.34 8.38 7.10
N ASP A 169 -10.76 8.68 5.93
CA ASP A 169 -11.49 9.02 4.72
C ASP A 169 -12.51 10.15 4.91
N LEU A 170 -12.02 11.31 5.35
CA LEU A 170 -12.82 12.51 5.57
C LEU A 170 -13.74 12.84 4.38
N LEU A 171 -13.29 12.59 3.16
CA LEU A 171 -14.02 12.88 1.93
C LEU A 171 -15.00 11.78 1.52
N ASN A 172 -15.03 10.64 2.24
CA ASN A 172 -15.82 9.46 1.90
C ASN A 172 -15.59 8.98 0.46
N SER A 173 -14.34 8.94 0.04
CA SER A 173 -13.93 8.65 -1.34
C SER A 173 -13.49 7.20 -1.57
N ARG A 174 -13.05 6.51 -0.51
CA ARG A 174 -12.55 5.10 -0.59
C ARG A 174 -13.65 4.11 -0.95
N GLY A 175 -14.88 4.41 -0.53
CA GLY A 175 -16.05 3.58 -0.80
C GLY A 175 -16.60 3.71 -2.22
N LYS A 176 -16.08 4.63 -3.02
CA LYS A 176 -16.55 4.89 -4.39
C LYS A 176 -15.56 4.33 -5.38
N ASN A 177 -15.93 3.27 -6.07
CA ASN A 177 -15.06 2.61 -7.01
C ASN A 177 -15.85 2.08 -8.20
N GLN A 178 -15.47 2.47 -9.40
CA GLN A 178 -16.07 1.99 -10.62
C GLN A 178 -15.04 1.24 -11.45
N GLN A 179 -15.33 -0.02 -11.75
CA GLN A 179 -14.46 -0.92 -12.51
C GLN A 179 -15.20 -1.52 -13.68
N ILE A 180 -14.51 -1.65 -14.80
CA ILE A 180 -15.00 -2.39 -15.96
C ILE A 180 -14.08 -3.58 -16.20
N PHE A 181 -14.66 -4.76 -16.19
CA PHE A 181 -14.04 -5.98 -16.69
C PHE A 181 -14.46 -6.18 -18.14
N LYS A 182 -13.47 -6.31 -19.04
CA LYS A 182 -13.73 -6.43 -20.48
C LYS A 182 -12.91 -7.56 -21.08
N ASN A 183 -13.59 -8.53 -21.71
CA ASN A 183 -12.99 -9.63 -22.44
C ASN A 183 -13.76 -9.91 -23.74
N GLY A 184 -13.16 -9.58 -24.88
CA GLY A 184 -13.84 -9.63 -26.16
C GLY A 184 -15.11 -8.75 -26.17
N ASN A 185 -16.24 -9.35 -26.45
CA ASN A 185 -17.55 -8.69 -26.45
C ASN A 185 -18.21 -8.64 -25.05
N PHE A 186 -17.64 -9.34 -24.08
CA PHE A 186 -18.13 -9.32 -22.70
C PHE A 186 -17.63 -8.08 -21.97
N GLU A 187 -18.56 -7.34 -21.39
CA GLU A 187 -18.26 -6.19 -20.51
C GLU A 187 -19.09 -6.27 -19.24
N HIS A 188 -18.44 -6.24 -18.09
CA HIS A 188 -19.09 -6.22 -16.79
C HIS A 188 -18.67 -4.96 -16.03
N LEU A 189 -19.66 -4.11 -15.74
CA LEU A 189 -19.48 -2.91 -14.93
C LEU A 189 -19.75 -3.27 -13.45
N SER A 190 -18.77 -3.02 -12.59
CA SER A 190 -18.93 -3.07 -11.15
C SER A 190 -18.86 -1.66 -10.61
N ASP A 191 -19.92 -1.22 -9.95
CA ASP A 191 -20.01 0.07 -9.26
C ASP A 191 -20.16 -0.17 -7.77
N PHE A 192 -19.13 0.21 -7.03
CA PHE A 192 -19.09 0.11 -5.57
C PHE A 192 -19.32 1.50 -4.98
N ASN A 193 -20.36 1.62 -4.18
CA ASN A 193 -20.66 2.85 -3.44
C ASN A 193 -21.00 2.49 -1.99
N SER A 194 -20.03 2.64 -1.11
CA SER A 194 -20.18 2.36 0.32
C SER A 194 -19.67 3.54 1.17
N VAL A 195 -20.17 3.64 2.39
CA VAL A 195 -19.65 4.62 3.35
C VAL A 195 -18.33 4.11 3.90
N SER A 196 -17.25 4.84 3.63
CA SER A 196 -15.89 4.52 4.07
C SER A 196 -15.36 5.45 5.16
N ARG A 197 -16.02 6.59 5.39
CA ARG A 197 -15.69 7.51 6.48
C ARG A 197 -15.91 6.85 7.83
N LYS A 198 -14.86 6.88 8.68
CA LYS A 198 -14.90 6.31 10.03
C LYS A 198 -14.30 7.29 11.02
N PHE A 199 -15.04 7.63 12.06
CA PHE A 199 -14.52 8.32 13.23
C PHE A 199 -14.03 7.28 14.24
N PHE A 200 -12.94 7.57 14.92
CA PHE A 200 -12.39 6.68 15.92
C PHE A 200 -11.81 7.46 17.11
N VAL A 201 -11.85 6.82 18.26
CA VAL A 201 -11.14 7.22 19.47
C VAL A 201 -10.50 5.96 20.07
N SER A 202 -9.23 6.03 20.39
CA SER A 202 -8.48 4.97 21.07
C SER A 202 -7.81 5.54 22.32
N VAL A 203 -7.94 4.84 23.43
CA VAL A 203 -7.33 5.22 24.70
C VAL A 203 -6.38 4.10 25.14
N THR A 204 -5.12 4.43 25.29
CA THR A 204 -4.09 3.49 25.73
C THR A 204 -3.50 3.95 27.05
N PHE A 205 -3.62 3.13 28.08
CA PHE A 205 -3.00 3.37 29.37
C PHE A 205 -1.84 2.38 29.61
N SER A 206 -0.65 2.92 29.81
CA SER A 206 0.57 2.14 30.06
C SER A 206 0.91 2.15 31.54
N PHE A 207 0.91 0.98 32.15
CA PHE A 207 1.37 0.82 33.54
C PHE A 207 2.50 -0.19 33.59
N SER A 208 3.50 0.07 34.42
CA SER A 208 4.55 -0.89 34.72
C SER A 208 4.31 -1.44 36.12
N ALA A 209 3.78 -2.66 36.19
CA ALA A 209 3.75 -3.44 37.42
C ALA A 209 4.92 -4.43 37.36
N GLY A 210 6.06 -4.10 37.96
CA GLY A 210 7.21 -4.99 37.99
C GLY A 210 8.34 -4.46 38.86
N LEU A 211 8.94 -5.32 39.65
CA LEU A 211 10.21 -5.09 40.32
C LEU A 211 11.25 -4.65 39.27
N LYS A 212 11.95 -3.54 39.51
CA LYS A 212 13.15 -3.19 38.75
C LYS A 212 14.05 -4.43 38.82
N ARG A 213 14.19 -5.16 37.72
CA ARG A 213 15.27 -6.15 37.62
C ARG A 213 16.56 -5.36 37.81
N ALA A 214 17.20 -5.54 38.97
CA ALA A 214 18.55 -5.12 39.15
C ALA A 214 19.34 -5.73 37.98
N SER A 215 19.98 -4.89 37.19
CA SER A 215 20.92 -5.36 36.19
C SER A 215 21.98 -6.15 36.94
N GLN A 216 21.91 -7.48 36.88
CA GLN A 216 23.04 -8.30 37.32
C GLN A 216 24.16 -8.01 36.33
N HIS A 217 25.07 -7.14 36.75
CA HIS A 217 26.40 -7.08 36.17
C HIS A 217 27.03 -8.45 36.40
N TYR A 218 26.95 -9.32 35.44
CA TYR A 218 27.82 -10.49 35.35
C TYR A 218 29.26 -9.94 35.22
N LYS A 219 29.95 -9.84 36.37
CA LYS A 219 31.40 -9.76 36.39
C LYS A 219 31.89 -11.11 35.89
N THR A 220 32.20 -11.21 34.64
CA THR A 220 32.95 -12.35 34.08
C THR A 220 34.32 -12.40 34.76
N HIS A 221 34.46 -13.32 35.70
CA HIS A 221 35.73 -13.67 36.31
C HIS A 221 36.59 -14.52 35.38
N SER A 222 36.76 -14.13 34.13
CA SER A 222 37.51 -14.95 33.17
C SER A 222 38.81 -14.31 32.67
N ASN A 223 39.48 -13.50 33.44
CA ASN A 223 40.81 -13.00 32.99
C ASN A 223 41.81 -12.77 34.15
N ARG A 224 41.63 -13.42 35.30
CA ARG A 224 42.60 -13.34 36.38
C ARG A 224 43.59 -14.50 36.41
N GLU A 225 43.22 -15.67 35.89
CA GLU A 225 44.09 -16.85 35.93
C GLU A 225 45.09 -16.94 34.77
N GLU A 226 44.92 -16.17 33.70
CA GLU A 226 45.87 -16.14 32.59
C GLU A 226 47.04 -15.15 32.79
N LYS A 227 46.93 -14.20 33.72
CA LYS A 227 48.02 -13.25 34.01
C LYS A 227 49.03 -13.70 35.06
N GLU A 228 48.77 -14.81 35.74
CA GLU A 228 49.70 -15.41 36.70
C GLU A 228 50.52 -16.56 36.15
N ARG A 229 50.41 -16.84 34.85
CA ARG A 229 51.18 -17.90 34.14
C ARG A 229 52.15 -17.40 33.05
N MET A 230 52.43 -16.07 33.04
CA MET A 230 53.50 -15.54 32.18
C MET A 230 54.63 -14.97 33.06
#